data_0eff28909fa6cc8484d3a9e4f4bdaced
#
_entry.id   0eff28909fa6cc8484d3a9e4f4bdaced
#
_cell.length_a   1.000
_cell.length_b   1.000
_cell.length_c   1.000
_cell.angle_alpha   90.00
_cell.angle_beta   90.00
_cell.angle_gamma   90.00
#
_symmetry.space_group_name_H-M   'P 1'
#
loop_
_entity.id
_entity.type
_entity.pdbx_description
1 polymer ?
#
loop_
_entity_poly.entity_id
_entity_poly.type
_entity_poly.pdbx_seq_one_letter_code
_entity_poly.pdbx_strand_id
1 'polypeptide(L)'
;MEKLGIGYDTRHGRKVVAQDICAHLQRGELTCLIGANGVGKSTLLRTLSAFLPPLSGEIRLLGKPLVEYSPKKLARLLAMVLTHKTTTDNLTVRELVGMGRSPYTGFFGTLTTEDETIVEESLRSVGILALQHRKLHTLSDGEYQKTMIAKALAQHTPLILLDEPTAFLDYPSKVETLQMLRRLAHELHKSIFLSTHDIELAIQLADKLWVMEESMAAPLPAKKDAGSHLVVGTPRQLADDGTLSRFIERDGIHFDTASLTIHISTK
;
A
#
# COMPACT_ATOMS: atom_id res chain seq x y z
N MET A 1 4.54 13.65 -5.56
CA MET A 1 3.53 14.56 -4.98
C MET A 1 4.23 15.76 -4.39
N GLU A 2 3.62 16.93 -4.53
CA GLU A 2 4.18 18.20 -4.13
C GLU A 2 3.16 18.97 -3.30
N LYS A 3 3.53 19.34 -2.06
CA LYS A 3 2.69 20.06 -1.08
C LYS A 3 1.27 19.51 -0.97
N LEU A 4 1.16 18.18 -0.98
CA LEU A 4 -0.13 17.51 -0.98
C LEU A 4 -0.81 17.66 0.38
N GLY A 5 -2.06 18.14 0.36
CA GLY A 5 -2.97 18.12 1.50
C GLY A 5 -4.04 17.06 1.30
N ILE A 6 -4.27 16.24 2.32
CA ILE A 6 -5.27 15.17 2.31
C ILE A 6 -6.30 15.33 3.42
N GLY A 7 -7.51 14.86 3.18
CA GLY A 7 -8.61 14.95 4.14
C GLY A 7 -9.96 14.79 3.47
N TYR A 8 -10.99 15.34 4.13
CA TYR A 8 -12.37 15.20 3.70
C TYR A 8 -13.11 16.54 3.75
N ASP A 9 -13.87 16.84 2.72
CA ASP A 9 -14.89 17.88 2.77
C ASP A 9 -16.17 17.26 3.37
N THR A 10 -16.58 17.78 4.54
CA THR A 10 -17.75 17.31 5.26
C THR A 10 -18.82 18.42 5.29
N ARG A 11 -20.06 18.05 5.62
CA ARG A 11 -21.15 19.05 5.81
C ARG A 11 -20.86 20.06 6.93
N HIS A 12 -19.95 19.74 7.84
CA HIS A 12 -19.54 20.59 8.97
C HIS A 12 -18.23 21.34 8.72
N GLY A 13 -17.69 21.30 7.51
CA GLY A 13 -16.44 21.93 7.12
C GLY A 13 -15.38 20.94 6.65
N ARG A 14 -14.22 21.48 6.30
CA ARG A 14 -13.07 20.70 5.82
C ARG A 14 -12.33 20.08 7.01
N LYS A 15 -12.17 18.73 7.00
CA LYS A 15 -11.32 18.01 7.94
C LYS A 15 -10.00 17.70 7.27
N VAL A 16 -8.94 18.40 7.67
CA VAL A 16 -7.59 18.14 7.22
C VAL A 16 -7.00 16.97 8.00
N VAL A 17 -6.39 16.01 7.31
CA VAL A 17 -5.73 14.84 7.90
C VAL A 17 -4.22 15.03 7.90
N ALA A 18 -3.65 15.47 6.78
CA ALA A 18 -2.24 15.84 6.69
C ALA A 18 -2.05 16.92 5.63
N GLN A 19 -0.98 17.71 5.76
CA GLN A 19 -0.64 18.81 4.87
C GLN A 19 0.84 18.77 4.48
N ASP A 20 1.18 19.50 3.44
CA ASP A 20 2.56 19.72 2.96
C ASP A 20 3.34 18.43 2.70
N ILE A 21 2.63 17.35 2.31
CA ILE A 21 3.26 16.09 1.97
C ILE A 21 4.04 16.26 0.66
N CYS A 22 5.37 16.09 0.75
CA CYS A 22 6.28 16.05 -0.39
C CYS A 22 7.00 14.71 -0.40
N ALA A 23 6.67 13.84 -1.35
CA ALA A 23 7.26 12.51 -1.45
C ALA A 23 7.15 11.94 -2.87
N HIS A 24 7.96 10.93 -3.16
CA HIS A 24 7.93 10.23 -4.45
C HIS A 24 8.11 8.73 -4.25
N LEU A 25 7.48 7.95 -5.12
CA LEU A 25 7.65 6.50 -5.22
C LEU A 25 8.57 6.20 -6.40
N GLN A 26 9.51 5.29 -6.21
CA GLN A 26 10.45 4.87 -7.25
C GLN A 26 10.05 3.51 -7.82
N ARG A 27 10.45 3.27 -9.06
CA ARG A 27 10.26 1.95 -9.70
C ARG A 27 11.28 0.96 -9.13
N GLY A 28 10.85 -0.28 -8.97
CA GLY A 28 11.70 -1.32 -8.43
C GLY A 28 11.84 -1.29 -6.91
N GLU A 29 11.05 -0.49 -6.19
CA GLU A 29 11.10 -0.38 -4.73
C GLU A 29 9.80 -0.84 -4.05
N LEU A 30 9.98 -1.51 -2.92
CA LEU A 30 8.92 -1.73 -1.93
C LEU A 30 8.95 -0.58 -0.92
N THR A 31 7.91 0.25 -0.92
CA THR A 31 7.73 1.33 0.06
C THR A 31 6.63 0.97 1.05
N CYS A 32 6.93 1.02 2.34
CA CYS A 32 5.95 0.78 3.40
C CYS A 32 5.56 2.09 4.10
N LEU A 33 4.25 2.33 4.22
CA LEU A 33 3.66 3.42 5.00
C LEU A 33 3.31 2.89 6.39
N ILE A 34 4.00 3.41 7.40
CA ILE A 34 3.75 3.12 8.82
C ILE A 34 3.24 4.36 9.54
N GLY A 35 2.55 4.16 10.63
CA GLY A 35 1.96 5.23 11.44
C GLY A 35 0.90 4.70 12.39
N ALA A 36 0.53 5.46 13.39
CA ALA A 36 -0.51 5.11 14.36
C ALA A 36 -1.87 4.85 13.70
N ASN A 37 -2.78 4.21 14.43
CA ASN A 37 -4.16 4.04 13.98
C ASN A 37 -4.84 5.42 13.90
N GLY A 38 -5.56 5.66 12.79
CA GLY A 38 -6.29 6.90 12.59
C GLY A 38 -5.43 8.09 12.08
N VAL A 39 -4.10 7.94 11.97
CA VAL A 39 -3.18 9.02 11.54
C VAL A 39 -3.41 9.47 10.08
N GLY A 40 -4.09 8.66 9.26
CA GLY A 40 -4.45 9.04 7.89
C GLY A 40 -3.88 8.15 6.78
N LYS A 41 -3.29 6.99 7.10
CA LYS A 41 -2.70 6.07 6.10
C LYS A 41 -3.66 5.72 4.97
N SER A 42 -4.86 5.22 5.30
CA SER A 42 -5.87 4.87 4.29
C SER A 42 -6.42 6.10 3.55
N THR A 43 -6.43 7.29 4.19
CA THR A 43 -6.78 8.55 3.50
C THR A 43 -5.75 8.89 2.44
N LEU A 44 -4.46 8.77 2.77
CA LEU A 44 -3.37 8.98 1.82
C LEU A 44 -3.45 7.98 0.66
N LEU A 45 -3.62 6.69 0.94
CA LEU A 45 -3.78 5.66 -0.10
C LEU A 45 -4.97 5.94 -1.04
N ARG A 46 -6.13 6.32 -0.47
CA ARG A 46 -7.31 6.67 -1.27
C ARG A 46 -7.09 7.93 -2.12
N THR A 47 -6.31 8.88 -1.61
CA THR A 47 -5.98 10.09 -2.39
C THR A 47 -4.98 9.76 -3.51
N LEU A 48 -3.97 8.92 -3.25
CA LEU A 48 -3.02 8.44 -4.25
C LEU A 48 -3.67 7.60 -5.35
N SER A 49 -4.75 6.90 -5.03
CA SER A 49 -5.51 6.08 -5.98
C SER A 49 -6.62 6.83 -6.72
N ALA A 50 -6.74 8.15 -6.50
CA ALA A 50 -7.80 9.01 -7.03
C ALA A 50 -9.23 8.66 -6.55
N PHE A 51 -9.39 7.86 -5.48
CA PHE A 51 -10.70 7.65 -4.85
C PHE A 51 -11.13 8.85 -4.00
N LEU A 52 -10.17 9.66 -3.54
CA LEU A 52 -10.43 10.94 -2.87
C LEU A 52 -9.66 12.04 -3.59
N PRO A 53 -10.28 13.20 -3.83
CA PRO A 53 -9.56 14.35 -4.35
C PRO A 53 -8.58 14.88 -3.28
N PRO A 54 -7.41 15.41 -3.67
CA PRO A 54 -6.56 16.13 -2.75
C PRO A 54 -7.23 17.43 -2.29
N LEU A 55 -6.98 17.85 -1.04
CA LEU A 55 -7.44 19.14 -0.53
C LEU A 55 -6.58 20.30 -1.03
N SER A 56 -5.30 20.05 -1.28
CA SER A 56 -4.32 21.00 -1.83
C SER A 56 -3.15 20.24 -2.47
N GLY A 57 -2.31 20.94 -3.20
CA GLY A 57 -1.13 20.37 -3.85
C GLY A 57 -1.47 19.48 -5.06
N GLU A 58 -0.50 18.71 -5.52
CA GLU A 58 -0.62 17.93 -6.75
C GLU A 58 -0.01 16.55 -6.62
N ILE A 59 -0.66 15.56 -7.25
CA ILE A 59 -0.13 14.22 -7.45
C ILE A 59 0.19 14.06 -8.93
N ARG A 60 1.44 13.68 -9.23
CA ARG A 60 1.87 13.35 -10.60
C ARG A 60 2.17 11.87 -10.72
N LEU A 61 1.66 11.25 -11.75
CA LEU A 61 1.97 9.87 -12.14
C LEU A 61 2.67 9.90 -13.50
N LEU A 62 3.90 9.39 -13.58
CA LEU A 62 4.74 9.45 -14.77
C LEU A 62 4.89 10.88 -15.35
N GLY A 63 5.07 11.88 -14.46
CA GLY A 63 5.25 13.28 -14.81
C GLY A 63 3.98 14.06 -15.15
N LYS A 64 2.81 13.39 -15.27
CA LYS A 64 1.54 14.01 -15.61
C LYS A 64 0.62 14.11 -14.38
N PRO A 65 -0.12 15.24 -14.18
CA PRO A 65 -1.10 15.37 -13.10
C PRO A 65 -2.12 14.22 -13.10
N LEU A 66 -2.40 13.67 -11.90
CA LEU A 66 -3.29 12.52 -11.74
C LEU A 66 -4.71 12.81 -12.25
N VAL A 67 -5.18 14.03 -12.04
CA VAL A 67 -6.52 14.51 -12.46
C VAL A 67 -6.71 14.56 -13.97
N GLU A 68 -5.64 14.56 -14.76
CA GLU A 68 -5.70 14.60 -16.22
C GLU A 68 -5.84 13.20 -16.86
N TYR A 69 -5.76 12.15 -16.06
CA TYR A 69 -5.98 10.80 -16.58
C TYR A 69 -7.47 10.44 -16.60
N SER A 70 -7.94 9.90 -17.73
CA SER A 70 -9.25 9.26 -17.73
C SER A 70 -9.24 8.01 -16.84
N PRO A 71 -10.39 7.60 -16.26
CA PRO A 71 -10.45 6.41 -15.41
C PRO A 71 -9.86 5.16 -16.07
N LYS A 72 -10.14 4.95 -17.36
CA LYS A 72 -9.60 3.81 -18.13
C LYS A 72 -8.08 3.86 -18.28
N LYS A 73 -7.50 5.06 -18.48
CA LYS A 73 -6.05 5.23 -18.56
C LYS A 73 -5.40 5.05 -17.19
N LEU A 74 -6.00 5.60 -16.14
CA LEU A 74 -5.51 5.44 -14.78
C LEU A 74 -5.49 3.97 -14.35
N ALA A 75 -6.54 3.20 -14.67
CA ALA A 75 -6.61 1.77 -14.40
C ALA A 75 -5.54 0.93 -15.15
N ARG A 76 -4.84 1.48 -16.12
CA ARG A 76 -3.66 0.86 -16.78
C ARG A 76 -2.34 1.28 -16.16
N LEU A 77 -2.35 2.21 -15.21
CA LEU A 77 -1.15 2.76 -14.58
C LEU A 77 -1.07 2.46 -13.09
N LEU A 78 -2.22 2.23 -12.45
CA LEU A 78 -2.33 2.03 -11.02
C LEU A 78 -3.31 0.88 -10.71
N ALA A 79 -2.84 -0.09 -9.93
CA ALA A 79 -3.67 -1.12 -9.33
C ALA A 79 -3.80 -0.88 -7.82
N MET A 80 -4.94 -1.26 -7.23
CA MET A 80 -5.17 -1.16 -5.80
C MET A 80 -5.74 -2.46 -5.23
N VAL A 81 -5.16 -2.89 -4.12
CA VAL A 81 -5.64 -4.01 -3.29
C VAL A 81 -6.15 -3.45 -1.98
N LEU A 82 -7.41 -3.71 -1.67
CA LEU A 82 -8.04 -3.31 -0.41
C LEU A 82 -8.08 -4.48 0.57
N THR A 83 -8.08 -4.18 1.85
CA THR A 83 -8.12 -5.17 2.95
C THR A 83 -9.42 -5.97 3.01
N HIS A 84 -10.53 -5.46 2.44
CA HIS A 84 -11.84 -6.09 2.56
C HIS A 84 -11.98 -7.30 1.63
N LYS A 85 -12.40 -8.45 2.20
CA LYS A 85 -12.82 -9.59 1.40
C LYS A 85 -14.10 -9.24 0.64
N THR A 86 -14.06 -9.42 -0.68
CA THR A 86 -15.28 -9.37 -1.49
C THR A 86 -16.01 -10.72 -1.37
N THR A 87 -17.27 -10.67 -0.98
CA THR A 87 -18.16 -11.86 -0.93
C THR A 87 -18.60 -12.25 -2.34
N THR A 88 -17.72 -12.88 -3.10
CA THR A 88 -18.03 -13.43 -4.42
C THR A 88 -17.82 -14.95 -4.37
N ASP A 89 -18.75 -15.64 -3.73
CA ASP A 89 -18.60 -17.06 -3.33
C ASP A 89 -18.43 -18.05 -4.48
N ASN A 90 -18.89 -17.70 -5.68
CA ASN A 90 -18.91 -18.62 -6.83
C ASN A 90 -17.74 -18.50 -7.80
N LEU A 91 -16.88 -17.49 -7.65
CA LEU A 91 -15.73 -17.32 -8.53
C LEU A 91 -14.58 -18.26 -8.19
N THR A 92 -13.87 -18.71 -9.22
CA THR A 92 -12.57 -19.36 -9.08
C THR A 92 -11.45 -18.33 -8.94
N VAL A 93 -10.31 -18.78 -8.46
CA VAL A 93 -9.08 -17.98 -8.39
C VAL A 93 -8.74 -17.39 -9.78
N ARG A 94 -8.77 -18.23 -10.84
CA ARG A 94 -8.48 -17.78 -12.21
C ARG A 94 -9.44 -16.71 -12.70
N GLU A 95 -10.74 -16.88 -12.46
CA GLU A 95 -11.76 -15.89 -12.85
C GLU A 95 -11.54 -14.55 -12.14
N LEU A 96 -11.25 -14.57 -10.82
CA LEU A 96 -10.98 -13.34 -10.10
C LEU A 96 -9.70 -12.63 -10.59
N VAL A 97 -8.64 -13.38 -10.85
CA VAL A 97 -7.38 -12.81 -11.39
C VAL A 97 -7.60 -12.28 -12.80
N GLY A 98 -8.40 -12.97 -13.63
CA GLY A 98 -8.80 -12.52 -14.97
C GLY A 98 -9.52 -11.17 -14.96
N MET A 99 -10.28 -10.85 -13.90
CA MET A 99 -10.89 -9.52 -13.76
C MET A 99 -9.84 -8.38 -13.69
N GLY A 100 -8.60 -8.66 -13.35
CA GLY A 100 -7.50 -7.71 -13.45
C GLY A 100 -7.29 -7.18 -14.88
N ARG A 101 -7.70 -7.93 -15.89
CA ARG A 101 -7.59 -7.55 -17.30
C ARG A 101 -8.74 -6.62 -17.78
N SER A 102 -9.73 -6.30 -16.92
CA SER A 102 -10.86 -5.42 -17.28
C SER A 102 -10.49 -4.10 -17.97
N PRO A 103 -9.38 -3.40 -17.66
CA PRO A 103 -8.99 -2.18 -18.38
C PRO A 103 -8.60 -2.42 -19.83
N TYR A 104 -8.35 -3.66 -20.24
CA TYR A 104 -7.89 -4.06 -21.57
C TYR A 104 -8.97 -4.77 -22.38
N THR A 105 -9.91 -5.44 -21.74
CA THR A 105 -11.01 -6.15 -22.39
C THR A 105 -12.07 -5.20 -22.94
N GLY A 106 -12.83 -5.70 -23.92
CA GLY A 106 -14.00 -5.00 -24.47
C GLY A 106 -15.22 -5.09 -23.55
N PHE A 107 -16.38 -4.68 -24.09
CA PHE A 107 -17.65 -4.64 -23.34
C PHE A 107 -18.07 -6.00 -22.76
N PHE A 108 -17.79 -7.08 -23.45
CA PHE A 108 -18.15 -8.45 -23.02
C PHE A 108 -17.13 -9.06 -22.06
N GLY A 109 -16.03 -8.39 -21.74
CA GLY A 109 -15.03 -8.90 -20.79
C GLY A 109 -14.28 -10.16 -21.25
N THR A 110 -14.35 -10.53 -22.52
CA THR A 110 -13.69 -11.72 -23.07
C THR A 110 -12.17 -11.53 -23.03
N LEU A 111 -11.46 -12.50 -22.45
CA LEU A 111 -10.00 -12.52 -22.40
C LEU A 111 -9.45 -13.01 -23.74
N THR A 112 -8.40 -12.36 -24.22
CA THR A 112 -7.62 -12.83 -25.35
C THR A 112 -6.59 -13.87 -24.88
N THR A 113 -5.91 -14.57 -25.82
CA THR A 113 -4.82 -15.50 -25.49
C THR A 113 -3.69 -14.81 -24.74
N GLU A 114 -3.39 -13.55 -25.07
CA GLU A 114 -2.41 -12.75 -24.33
C GLU A 114 -2.86 -12.48 -22.91
N ASP A 115 -4.14 -12.12 -22.69
CA ASP A 115 -4.70 -11.90 -21.34
C ASP A 115 -4.63 -13.17 -20.50
N GLU A 116 -4.93 -14.34 -21.09
CA GLU A 116 -4.85 -15.64 -20.42
C GLU A 116 -3.43 -15.97 -19.99
N THR A 117 -2.42 -15.66 -20.83
CA THR A 117 -1.01 -15.81 -20.49
C THR A 117 -0.62 -14.93 -19.31
N ILE A 118 -1.03 -13.64 -19.32
CA ILE A 118 -0.76 -12.71 -18.22
C ILE A 118 -1.41 -13.17 -16.91
N VAL A 119 -2.63 -13.71 -16.97
CA VAL A 119 -3.31 -14.29 -15.79
C VAL A 119 -2.50 -15.45 -15.22
N GLU A 120 -2.05 -16.38 -16.08
CA GLU A 120 -1.26 -17.53 -15.65
C GLU A 120 0.09 -17.11 -15.05
N GLU A 121 0.81 -16.19 -15.69
CA GLU A 121 2.06 -15.64 -15.18
C GLU A 121 1.88 -14.94 -13.83
N SER A 122 0.78 -14.19 -13.66
CA SER A 122 0.45 -13.55 -12.39
C SER A 122 0.20 -14.55 -11.27
N LEU A 123 -0.53 -15.65 -11.55
CA LEU A 123 -0.75 -16.75 -10.61
C LEU A 123 0.56 -17.45 -10.23
N ARG A 124 1.44 -17.67 -11.23
CA ARG A 124 2.76 -18.28 -11.03
C ARG A 124 3.67 -17.39 -10.17
N SER A 125 3.68 -16.08 -10.41
CA SER A 125 4.52 -15.11 -9.69
C SER A 125 4.25 -15.04 -8.20
N VAL A 126 3.00 -15.29 -7.77
CA VAL A 126 2.61 -15.36 -6.36
C VAL A 126 2.54 -16.80 -5.81
N GLY A 127 2.87 -17.81 -6.63
CA GLY A 127 2.96 -19.22 -6.20
C GLY A 127 1.62 -19.93 -5.99
N ILE A 128 0.53 -19.49 -6.63
CA ILE A 128 -0.81 -20.11 -6.45
C ILE A 128 -1.39 -20.70 -7.74
N LEU A 129 -0.60 -20.93 -8.76
CA LEU A 129 -1.09 -21.49 -10.04
C LEU A 129 -1.86 -22.81 -9.84
N ALA A 130 -1.41 -23.66 -8.91
CA ALA A 130 -2.10 -24.92 -8.60
C ALA A 130 -3.52 -24.73 -8.05
N LEU A 131 -3.83 -23.54 -7.52
CA LEU A 131 -5.14 -23.22 -6.94
C LEU A 131 -6.11 -22.58 -7.93
N GLN A 132 -5.72 -22.41 -9.20
CA GLN A 132 -6.46 -21.60 -10.18
C GLN A 132 -7.93 -21.99 -10.37
N HIS A 133 -8.28 -23.26 -10.18
CA HIS A 133 -9.65 -23.77 -10.32
C HIS A 133 -10.41 -23.87 -8.99
N ARG A 134 -9.77 -23.56 -7.85
CA ARG A 134 -10.43 -23.54 -6.55
C ARG A 134 -11.37 -22.34 -6.43
N LYS A 135 -12.47 -22.54 -5.73
CA LYS A 135 -13.44 -21.48 -5.40
C LYS A 135 -12.88 -20.58 -4.28
N LEU A 136 -13.14 -19.26 -4.37
CA LEU A 136 -12.59 -18.26 -3.43
C LEU A 136 -12.94 -18.55 -1.97
N HIS A 137 -14.16 -18.99 -1.69
CA HIS A 137 -14.61 -19.32 -0.32
C HIS A 137 -13.88 -20.51 0.31
N THR A 138 -13.14 -21.30 -0.48
CA THR A 138 -12.36 -22.45 0.03
C THR A 138 -10.91 -22.09 0.34
N LEU A 139 -10.50 -20.86 0.11
CA LEU A 139 -9.13 -20.40 0.32
C LEU A 139 -8.89 -20.02 1.78
N SER A 140 -7.67 -20.27 2.26
CA SER A 140 -7.17 -19.65 3.48
C SER A 140 -6.98 -18.13 3.27
N ASP A 141 -6.83 -17.37 4.35
CA ASP A 141 -6.61 -15.93 4.28
C ASP A 141 -5.36 -15.57 3.47
N GLY A 142 -4.27 -16.33 3.63
CA GLY A 142 -3.04 -16.15 2.87
C GLY A 142 -3.21 -16.48 1.38
N GLU A 143 -3.91 -17.57 1.03
CA GLU A 143 -4.20 -17.92 -0.35
C GLU A 143 -5.11 -16.88 -1.02
N TYR A 144 -6.10 -16.37 -0.28
CA TYR A 144 -6.97 -15.29 -0.75
C TYR A 144 -6.17 -14.00 -0.99
N GLN A 145 -5.29 -13.63 -0.06
CA GLN A 145 -4.43 -12.46 -0.20
C GLN A 145 -3.50 -12.57 -1.41
N LYS A 146 -2.84 -13.71 -1.61
CA LYS A 146 -2.05 -13.99 -2.82
C LYS A 146 -2.89 -13.88 -4.09
N THR A 147 -4.15 -14.30 -4.06
CA THR A 147 -5.08 -14.17 -5.19
C THR A 147 -5.39 -12.70 -5.51
N MET A 148 -5.60 -11.86 -4.49
CA MET A 148 -5.82 -10.43 -4.67
C MET A 148 -4.57 -9.72 -5.24
N ILE A 149 -3.38 -10.11 -4.80
CA ILE A 149 -2.11 -9.61 -5.35
C ILE A 149 -1.93 -10.07 -6.80
N ALA A 150 -2.24 -11.34 -7.12
CA ALA A 150 -2.20 -11.83 -8.50
C ALA A 150 -3.14 -11.05 -9.42
N LYS A 151 -4.36 -10.72 -8.97
CA LYS A 151 -5.29 -9.85 -9.69
C LYS A 151 -4.70 -8.47 -9.99
N ALA A 152 -4.02 -7.87 -9.01
CA ALA A 152 -3.34 -6.58 -9.20
C ALA A 152 -2.16 -6.69 -10.16
N LEU A 153 -1.41 -7.80 -10.15
CA LEU A 153 -0.34 -8.08 -11.11
C LEU A 153 -0.89 -8.25 -12.52
N ALA A 154 -2.00 -8.99 -12.68
CA ALA A 154 -2.66 -9.20 -13.97
C ALA A 154 -3.17 -7.89 -14.60
N GLN A 155 -3.45 -6.87 -13.80
CA GLN A 155 -3.76 -5.53 -14.30
C GLN A 155 -2.56 -4.88 -15.02
N HIS A 156 -1.35 -5.42 -14.87
CA HIS A 156 -0.12 -5.05 -15.59
C HIS A 156 0.24 -3.57 -15.48
N THR A 157 0.10 -3.00 -14.28
CA THR A 157 0.38 -1.60 -13.97
C THR A 157 1.81 -1.38 -13.46
N PRO A 158 2.42 -0.20 -13.67
CA PRO A 158 3.70 0.16 -13.07
C PRO A 158 3.64 0.44 -11.57
N LEU A 159 2.46 0.81 -11.03
CA LEU A 159 2.24 1.11 -9.61
C LEU A 159 1.16 0.20 -9.03
N ILE A 160 1.47 -0.40 -7.87
CA ILE A 160 0.51 -1.19 -7.08
C ILE A 160 0.44 -0.58 -5.67
N LEU A 161 -0.77 -0.22 -5.25
CA LEU A 161 -1.07 0.25 -3.92
C LEU A 161 -1.79 -0.87 -3.15
N LEU A 162 -1.36 -1.15 -1.90
CA LEU A 162 -2.00 -2.15 -1.05
C LEU A 162 -2.32 -1.54 0.32
N ASP A 163 -3.58 -1.65 0.73
CA ASP A 163 -4.02 -1.20 2.04
C ASP A 163 -4.00 -2.41 2.99
N GLU A 164 -3.04 -2.43 3.92
CA GLU A 164 -2.83 -3.46 4.94
C GLU A 164 -2.86 -4.91 4.40
N PRO A 165 -2.00 -5.26 3.43
CA PRO A 165 -2.05 -6.57 2.77
C PRO A 165 -1.69 -7.75 3.69
N THR A 166 -1.20 -7.49 4.89
CA THR A 166 -0.84 -8.51 5.90
C THR A 166 -1.86 -8.62 7.03
N ALA A 167 -2.94 -7.83 6.98
CA ALA A 167 -4.03 -7.95 7.95
C ALA A 167 -4.62 -9.37 7.93
N PHE A 168 -4.94 -9.91 9.10
CA PHE A 168 -5.51 -11.25 9.30
C PHE A 168 -4.59 -12.44 8.98
N LEU A 169 -3.31 -12.21 8.64
CA LEU A 169 -2.33 -13.26 8.42
C LEU A 169 -1.59 -13.59 9.72
N ASP A 170 -1.20 -14.86 9.87
CA ASP A 170 -0.22 -15.27 10.89
C ASP A 170 1.17 -14.73 10.55
N TYR A 171 2.07 -14.74 11.53
CA TYR A 171 3.39 -14.12 11.38
C TYR A 171 4.22 -14.71 10.21
N PRO A 172 4.31 -16.05 10.02
CA PRO A 172 5.00 -16.62 8.87
C PRO A 172 4.42 -16.15 7.53
N SER A 173 3.09 -16.13 7.39
CA SER A 173 2.41 -15.67 6.18
C SER A 173 2.61 -14.17 5.91
N LYS A 174 2.73 -13.34 6.96
CA LYS A 174 3.10 -11.92 6.81
C LYS A 174 4.49 -11.75 6.22
N VAL A 175 5.47 -12.46 6.78
CA VAL A 175 6.86 -12.45 6.30
C VAL A 175 6.92 -12.88 4.83
N GLU A 176 6.29 -14.02 4.51
CA GLU A 176 6.24 -14.54 3.14
C GLU A 176 5.61 -13.55 2.16
N THR A 177 4.51 -12.92 2.56
CA THR A 177 3.81 -11.92 1.73
C THR A 177 4.68 -10.69 1.46
N LEU A 178 5.33 -10.13 2.48
CA LEU A 178 6.20 -8.96 2.29
C LEU A 178 7.45 -9.29 1.48
N GLN A 179 8.08 -10.45 1.71
CA GLN A 179 9.21 -10.92 0.91
C GLN A 179 8.81 -11.11 -0.56
N MET A 180 7.64 -11.69 -0.81
CA MET A 180 7.08 -11.84 -2.15
C MET A 180 6.85 -10.47 -2.81
N LEU A 181 6.23 -9.51 -2.11
CA LEU A 181 6.01 -8.17 -2.65
C LEU A 181 7.32 -7.45 -2.96
N ARG A 182 8.34 -7.56 -2.08
CA ARG A 182 9.68 -7.00 -2.33
C ARG A 182 10.31 -7.62 -3.58
N ARG A 183 10.29 -8.94 -3.70
CA ARG A 183 10.79 -9.65 -4.88
C ARG A 183 10.08 -9.18 -6.15
N LEU A 184 8.73 -9.07 -6.12
CA LEU A 184 7.95 -8.59 -7.27
C LEU A 184 8.28 -7.13 -7.64
N ALA A 185 8.54 -6.26 -6.65
CA ALA A 185 8.98 -4.90 -6.92
C ALA A 185 10.30 -4.89 -7.70
N HIS A 186 11.30 -5.64 -7.22
CA HIS A 186 12.63 -5.67 -7.81
C HIS A 186 12.67 -6.36 -9.18
N GLU A 187 12.12 -7.58 -9.28
CA GLU A 187 12.19 -8.39 -10.51
C GLU A 187 11.34 -7.82 -11.64
N LEU A 188 10.15 -7.29 -11.33
CA LEU A 188 9.23 -6.75 -12.32
C LEU A 188 9.36 -5.22 -12.48
N HIS A 189 10.33 -4.59 -11.79
CA HIS A 189 10.54 -3.14 -11.81
C HIS A 189 9.27 -2.32 -11.56
N LYS A 190 8.43 -2.80 -10.62
CA LYS A 190 7.18 -2.12 -10.23
C LYS A 190 7.42 -1.25 -8.99
N SER A 191 6.69 -0.15 -8.89
CA SER A 191 6.56 0.56 -7.63
C SER A 191 5.47 -0.14 -6.80
N ILE A 192 5.83 -0.70 -5.64
CA ILE A 192 4.88 -1.30 -4.72
C ILE A 192 4.83 -0.45 -3.45
N PHE A 193 3.67 0.08 -3.14
CA PHE A 193 3.42 0.91 -1.96
C PHE A 193 2.33 0.27 -1.11
N LEU A 194 2.61 0.02 0.15
CA LEU A 194 1.65 -0.57 1.06
C LEU A 194 1.57 0.15 2.40
N SER A 195 0.39 0.18 3.02
CA SER A 195 0.24 0.51 4.43
C SER A 195 0.36 -0.75 5.28
N THR A 196 0.94 -0.62 6.47
CA THR A 196 1.03 -1.73 7.41
C THR A 196 1.10 -1.25 8.86
N HIS A 197 0.68 -2.14 9.77
CA HIS A 197 0.90 -2.01 11.22
C HIS A 197 2.06 -2.89 11.72
N ASP A 198 2.63 -3.73 10.84
CA ASP A 198 3.76 -4.61 11.16
C ASP A 198 5.07 -3.82 11.04
N ILE A 199 5.35 -2.95 12.05
CA ILE A 199 6.46 -1.99 12.01
C ILE A 199 7.80 -2.71 11.85
N GLU A 200 8.04 -3.78 12.61
CA GLU A 200 9.30 -4.52 12.57
C GLU A 200 9.54 -5.13 11.19
N LEU A 201 8.53 -5.77 10.59
CA LEU A 201 8.64 -6.32 9.25
C LEU A 201 8.83 -5.24 8.18
N ALA A 202 8.19 -4.08 8.34
CA ALA A 202 8.39 -2.95 7.44
C ALA A 202 9.83 -2.43 7.49
N ILE A 203 10.42 -2.30 8.69
CA ILE A 203 11.81 -1.86 8.88
C ILE A 203 12.79 -2.85 8.23
N GLN A 204 12.54 -4.15 8.35
CA GLN A 204 13.45 -5.19 7.85
C GLN A 204 13.33 -5.43 6.35
N LEU A 205 12.17 -5.23 5.76
CA LEU A 205 11.89 -5.67 4.38
C LEU A 205 11.66 -4.53 3.39
N ALA A 206 11.30 -3.32 3.83
CA ALA A 206 11.08 -2.20 2.93
C ALA A 206 12.40 -1.61 2.40
N ASP A 207 12.40 -1.18 1.16
CA ASP A 207 13.47 -0.38 0.58
C ASP A 207 13.35 1.08 1.06
N LYS A 208 12.09 1.55 1.25
CA LYS A 208 11.77 2.85 1.83
C LYS A 208 10.62 2.77 2.83
N LEU A 209 10.70 3.62 3.83
CA LEU A 209 9.63 3.84 4.80
C LEU A 209 9.08 5.26 4.64
N TRP A 210 7.77 5.34 4.75
CA TRP A 210 7.03 6.56 4.96
C TRP A 210 6.42 6.50 6.35
N VAL A 211 6.93 7.34 7.25
CA VAL A 211 6.48 7.41 8.65
C VAL A 211 5.51 8.56 8.78
N MET A 212 4.26 8.24 9.07
CA MET A 212 3.19 9.22 9.26
C MET A 212 2.94 9.41 10.75
N GLU A 213 3.28 10.60 11.24
CA GLU A 213 3.18 10.97 12.66
C GLU A 213 2.13 12.07 12.86
N GLU A 214 1.45 12.06 14.00
CA GLU A 214 0.62 13.19 14.40
C GLU A 214 1.52 14.40 14.64
N SER A 215 1.14 15.55 14.11
CA SER A 215 1.85 16.79 14.37
C SER A 215 1.74 17.10 15.87
N MET A 216 2.87 17.05 16.58
CA MET A 216 2.95 17.54 17.96
C MET A 216 2.75 19.06 17.91
N ALA A 217 1.52 19.51 18.05
CA ALA A 217 1.23 20.93 18.22
C ALA A 217 2.02 21.44 19.42
N ALA A 218 2.78 22.52 19.22
CA ALA A 218 3.40 23.25 20.31
C ALA A 218 2.33 23.59 21.38
N PRO A 219 2.68 23.65 22.68
CA PRO A 219 1.75 23.88 23.77
C PRO A 219 1.26 25.33 23.81
N LEU A 220 0.41 25.73 22.90
CA LEU A 220 -0.31 27.00 22.92
C LEU A 220 -1.73 26.80 22.35
N PRO A 221 -2.76 27.51 22.87
CA PRO A 221 -4.14 27.26 22.50
C PRO A 221 -4.46 27.86 21.14
N ALA A 222 -4.07 27.19 20.06
CA ALA A 222 -4.44 27.63 18.74
C ALA A 222 -4.49 26.46 17.75
N LYS A 223 -5.66 26.26 17.23
CA LYS A 223 -6.07 25.46 16.06
C LYS A 223 -6.10 23.94 16.23
N LYS A 224 -7.32 23.42 16.26
CA LYS A 224 -7.71 22.01 16.10
C LYS A 224 -7.33 21.39 14.74
N ASP A 225 -6.43 21.99 13.97
CA ASP A 225 -6.07 21.62 12.61
C ASP A 225 -4.57 21.22 12.49
N ALA A 226 -3.94 20.74 13.56
CA ALA A 226 -2.63 20.16 13.48
C ALA A 226 -2.76 18.78 12.82
N GLY A 227 -2.67 18.75 11.48
CA GLY A 227 -2.67 17.52 10.70
C GLY A 227 -1.40 16.71 10.93
N SER A 228 -1.40 15.46 10.46
CA SER A 228 -0.21 14.60 10.49
C SER A 228 0.85 15.11 9.50
N HIS A 229 2.12 14.80 9.77
CA HIS A 229 3.23 15.03 8.86
C HIS A 229 3.83 13.70 8.38
N LEU A 230 4.55 13.72 7.28
CA LEU A 230 5.18 12.56 6.67
C LEU A 230 6.69 12.73 6.64
N VAL A 231 7.41 11.73 7.20
CA VAL A 231 8.87 11.61 7.07
C VAL A 231 9.20 10.44 6.16
N VAL A 232 10.14 10.63 5.23
CA VAL A 232 10.47 9.63 4.19
C VAL A 232 11.97 9.34 4.20
N GLY A 233 12.34 8.06 4.21
CA GLY A 233 13.74 7.65 4.14
C GLY A 233 13.87 6.14 3.98
N THR A 234 15.12 5.67 3.82
CA THR A 234 15.40 4.24 4.01
C THR A 234 15.30 3.89 5.49
N PRO A 235 15.04 2.62 5.86
CA PRO A 235 15.03 2.23 7.27
C PRO A 235 16.30 2.69 8.03
N ARG A 236 17.47 2.59 7.39
CA ARG A 236 18.74 3.01 7.98
C ARG A 236 18.81 4.52 8.20
N GLN A 237 18.43 5.32 7.20
CA GLN A 237 18.42 6.79 7.34
C GLN A 237 17.50 7.24 8.49
N LEU A 238 16.29 6.67 8.57
CA LEU A 238 15.32 7.01 9.62
C LEU A 238 15.70 6.49 11.01
N ALA A 239 16.55 5.48 11.09
CA ALA A 239 17.16 5.06 12.34
C ALA A 239 18.27 6.03 12.77
N ASP A 240 19.16 6.40 11.84
CA ASP A 240 20.30 7.27 12.10
C ASP A 240 19.89 8.71 12.46
N ASP A 241 18.79 9.24 11.91
CA ASP A 241 18.24 10.56 12.23
C ASP A 241 17.32 10.57 13.46
N GLY A 242 17.10 9.40 14.08
CA GLY A 242 16.29 9.23 15.29
C GLY A 242 14.78 9.25 15.05
N THR A 243 14.31 9.27 13.80
CA THR A 243 12.87 9.23 13.48
C THR A 243 12.22 7.93 13.95
N LEU A 244 12.87 6.77 13.68
CA LEU A 244 12.34 5.48 14.13
C LEU A 244 12.34 5.35 15.65
N SER A 245 13.39 5.84 16.36
CA SER A 245 13.41 5.85 17.81
C SER A 245 12.26 6.66 18.38
N ARG A 246 12.01 7.88 17.91
CA ARG A 246 10.87 8.70 18.34
C ARG A 246 9.52 8.04 18.05
N PHE A 247 9.42 7.37 16.91
CA PHE A 247 8.18 6.72 16.48
C PHE A 247 7.87 5.45 17.28
N ILE A 248 8.89 4.66 17.64
CA ILE A 248 8.75 3.32 18.24
C ILE A 248 8.85 3.34 19.77
N GLU A 249 9.81 4.09 20.32
CA GLU A 249 10.14 4.01 21.74
C GLU A 249 9.01 4.49 22.65
N ARG A 250 8.71 3.67 23.63
CA ARG A 250 7.72 3.89 24.69
C ARG A 250 8.25 3.24 25.97
N ASP A 251 7.55 3.44 27.10
CA ASP A 251 7.92 2.75 28.36
C ASP A 251 7.94 1.23 28.13
N GLY A 252 9.09 0.62 28.34
CA GLY A 252 9.34 -0.81 28.13
C GLY A 252 9.57 -1.23 26.67
N ILE A 253 9.57 -0.33 25.68
CA ILE A 253 9.87 -0.64 24.26
C ILE A 253 11.08 0.19 23.84
N HIS A 254 12.13 -0.47 23.37
CA HIS A 254 13.37 0.14 22.93
C HIS A 254 13.67 -0.24 21.48
N PHE A 255 14.22 0.69 20.73
CA PHE A 255 14.65 0.47 19.36
C PHE A 255 16.17 0.48 19.27
N ASP A 256 16.76 -0.65 18.88
CA ASP A 256 18.17 -0.72 18.58
C ASP A 256 18.45 -0.24 17.16
N THR A 257 19.03 0.94 17.06
CA THR A 257 19.38 1.57 15.77
C THR A 257 20.49 0.82 15.03
N ALA A 258 21.35 0.06 15.72
CA ALA A 258 22.43 -0.69 15.09
C ALA A 258 21.91 -1.92 14.33
N SER A 259 21.06 -2.70 14.99
CA SER A 259 20.47 -3.92 14.44
C SER A 259 19.12 -3.70 13.73
N LEU A 260 18.51 -2.52 13.87
CA LEU A 260 17.15 -2.18 13.38
C LEU A 260 16.08 -3.11 13.98
N THR A 261 16.21 -3.47 15.26
CA THR A 261 15.29 -4.38 15.97
C THR A 261 14.58 -3.69 17.13
N ILE A 262 13.40 -4.18 17.45
CA ILE A 262 12.60 -3.71 18.58
C ILE A 262 12.77 -4.68 19.73
N HIS A 263 13.11 -4.17 20.90
CA HIS A 263 13.28 -4.93 22.14
C HIS A 263 12.22 -4.54 23.16
N ILE A 264 11.70 -5.53 23.87
CA ILE A 264 10.74 -5.34 24.96
C ILE A 264 11.46 -5.68 26.26
N SER A 265 11.58 -4.70 27.17
CA SER A 265 12.09 -4.95 28.51
C SER A 265 10.92 -5.32 29.42
N THR A 266 10.95 -6.54 29.96
CA THR A 266 10.08 -6.94 31.08
C THR A 266 10.61 -6.30 32.35
N LYS A 267 9.82 -5.45 33.00
CA LYS A 267 10.08 -4.98 34.36
C LYS A 267 9.99 -6.13 35.35
#